data_088491ade4a8afd97671a64293ff229a
#
_entry.id   088491ade4a8afd97671a64293ff229a
#
_cell.length_a   1.000
_cell.length_b   1.000
_cell.length_c   1.000
_cell.angle_alpha   90.00
_cell.angle_beta   90.00
_cell.angle_gamma   90.00
#
_symmetry.space_group_name_H-M   'P 1'
#
loop_
_entity.id
_entity.type
_entity.pdbx_description
1 polymer ?
#
loop_
_entity_poly.entity_id
_entity_poly.type
_entity_poly.pdbx_seq_one_letter_code
_entity_poly.pdbx_strand_id
1 'polypeptide(L)'
;MGVLVGANVLPQLPVLPFGSLHLAAYTHMALIGFILQTVFGALSYGIPEMLATSRIASRKKQGPYRDQLAAIMDRWRAVQLTGLSFGTMGFGLLAAMTWNFPLSSLPLQIATWVTIGLLLGSLTLFTAKLAWAFGVRPME
;
A
#
# COMPACT_ATOMS: atom_id res chain seq x y z
N MET A 1 -13.69 -0.30 -5.96
CA MET A 1 -15.17 -0.33 -6.17
C MET A 1 -15.89 0.65 -5.27
N GLY A 2 -15.72 0.63 -3.96
CA GLY A 2 -16.35 1.61 -3.06
C GLY A 2 -16.09 3.07 -3.45
N VAL A 3 -14.91 3.39 -3.95
CA VAL A 3 -14.54 4.73 -4.44
C VAL A 3 -15.30 5.14 -5.69
N LEU A 4 -15.44 4.22 -6.64
CA LEU A 4 -16.18 4.49 -7.88
C LEU A 4 -17.69 4.68 -7.61
N VAL A 5 -18.22 3.94 -6.64
CA VAL A 5 -19.60 4.07 -6.19
C VAL A 5 -19.78 5.38 -5.39
N GLY A 6 -18.81 5.73 -4.52
CA GLY A 6 -18.82 6.98 -3.76
C GLY A 6 -18.68 8.24 -4.63
N ALA A 7 -18.05 8.14 -5.78
CA ALA A 7 -17.91 9.26 -6.71
C ALA A 7 -19.12 9.47 -7.64
N ASN A 8 -20.21 8.71 -7.47
CA ASN A 8 -21.40 8.75 -8.34
C ASN A 8 -21.08 8.54 -9.84
N VAL A 9 -19.93 7.93 -10.13
CA VAL A 9 -19.46 7.71 -11.50
C VAL A 9 -20.22 6.57 -12.19
N LEU A 10 -20.98 5.79 -11.39
CA LEU A 10 -21.70 4.61 -11.88
C LEU A 10 -23.21 4.65 -11.58
N PRO A 11 -23.96 5.73 -11.89
CA PRO A 11 -25.41 5.77 -11.63
C PRO A 11 -26.20 4.80 -12.51
N GLN A 12 -25.58 4.16 -13.49
CA GLN A 12 -26.26 3.34 -14.50
C GLN A 12 -25.72 1.91 -14.61
N LEU A 13 -24.83 1.48 -13.70
CA LEU A 13 -24.47 0.07 -13.68
C LEU A 13 -25.65 -0.76 -13.21
N PRO A 14 -25.93 -1.91 -13.89
CA PRO A 14 -26.98 -2.80 -13.47
C PRO A 14 -26.82 -3.12 -11.99
N VAL A 15 -27.93 -3.14 -11.26
CA VAL A 15 -27.99 -3.41 -9.83
C VAL A 15 -27.04 -4.58 -9.51
N LEU A 16 -25.92 -4.28 -8.87
CA LEU A 16 -24.97 -5.30 -8.48
C LEU A 16 -25.70 -6.28 -7.55
N PRO A 17 -25.58 -7.60 -7.77
CA PRO A 17 -26.24 -8.59 -6.93
C PRO A 17 -25.93 -8.35 -5.45
N PHE A 18 -26.92 -8.54 -4.60
CA PHE A 18 -26.77 -8.43 -3.15
C PHE A 18 -25.54 -9.24 -2.70
N GLY A 19 -24.58 -8.61 -2.03
CA GLY A 19 -23.33 -9.26 -1.60
C GLY A 19 -22.10 -9.02 -2.49
N SER A 20 -22.27 -8.50 -3.72
CA SER A 20 -21.13 -8.24 -4.61
C SER A 20 -20.19 -7.16 -4.06
N LEU A 21 -20.71 -6.16 -3.35
CA LEU A 21 -19.91 -5.15 -2.66
C LEU A 21 -19.06 -5.76 -1.53
N HIS A 22 -19.61 -6.73 -0.79
CA HIS A 22 -18.88 -7.45 0.25
C HIS A 22 -17.80 -8.33 -0.35
N LEU A 23 -18.10 -9.04 -1.44
CA LEU A 23 -17.11 -9.85 -2.14
C LEU A 23 -15.99 -8.96 -2.71
N ALA A 24 -16.32 -7.82 -3.30
CA ALA A 24 -15.34 -6.86 -3.79
C ALA A 24 -14.48 -6.30 -2.64
N ALA A 25 -15.09 -5.93 -1.51
CA ALA A 25 -14.37 -5.47 -0.34
C ALA A 25 -13.44 -6.54 0.23
N TYR A 26 -13.93 -7.78 0.37
CA TYR A 26 -13.12 -8.91 0.83
C TYR A 26 -11.93 -9.18 -0.11
N THR A 27 -12.17 -9.19 -1.41
CA THR A 27 -11.11 -9.36 -2.42
C THR A 27 -10.08 -8.25 -2.34
N HIS A 28 -10.50 -6.99 -2.16
CA HIS A 28 -9.58 -5.87 -1.98
C HIS A 28 -8.78 -5.97 -0.67
N MET A 29 -9.41 -6.38 0.42
CA MET A 29 -8.70 -6.61 1.68
C MET A 29 -7.66 -7.73 1.56
N ALA A 30 -7.98 -8.82 0.89
CA ALA A 30 -7.05 -9.91 0.67
C ALA A 30 -5.89 -9.49 -0.26
N LEU A 31 -6.18 -8.83 -1.38
CA LEU A 31 -5.17 -8.42 -2.36
C LEU A 31 -4.29 -7.28 -1.82
N ILE A 32 -4.89 -6.22 -1.31
CA ILE A 32 -4.15 -5.03 -0.86
C ILE A 32 -3.58 -5.28 0.54
N GLY A 33 -4.38 -5.84 1.46
CA GLY A 33 -3.95 -6.07 2.82
C GLY A 33 -2.86 -7.13 2.93
N PHE A 34 -3.06 -8.28 2.35
CA PHE A 34 -2.14 -9.40 2.49
C PHE A 34 -1.04 -9.40 1.42
N ILE A 35 -1.41 -9.40 0.15
CA ILE A 35 -0.45 -9.56 -0.95
C ILE A 35 0.49 -8.36 -1.02
N LEU A 36 -0.05 -7.14 -0.99
CA LEU A 36 0.76 -5.92 -1.10
C LEU A 36 1.70 -5.75 0.11
N GLN A 37 1.23 -6.07 1.34
CA GLN A 37 2.09 -6.05 2.53
C GLN A 37 3.20 -7.09 2.45
N THR A 38 2.89 -8.29 1.97
CA THR A 38 3.87 -9.37 1.78
C THR A 38 4.91 -8.97 0.74
N VAL A 39 4.47 -8.41 -0.40
CA VAL A 39 5.37 -7.91 -1.45
C VAL A 39 6.26 -6.78 -0.93
N PHE A 40 5.71 -5.81 -0.22
CA PHE A 40 6.51 -4.71 0.37
C PHE A 40 7.52 -5.24 1.40
N GLY A 41 7.12 -6.21 2.22
CA GLY A 41 8.02 -6.89 3.15
C GLY A 41 9.16 -7.58 2.40
N ALA A 42 8.85 -8.43 1.43
CA ALA A 42 9.83 -9.17 0.65
C ALA A 42 10.79 -8.23 -0.12
N LEU A 43 10.28 -7.20 -0.76
CA LEU A 43 11.10 -6.21 -1.48
C LEU A 43 11.99 -5.39 -0.54
N SER A 44 11.52 -5.07 0.67
CA SER A 44 12.31 -4.33 1.65
C SER A 44 13.58 -5.08 2.08
N TYR A 45 13.56 -6.41 2.08
CA TYR A 45 14.72 -7.25 2.35
C TYR A 45 15.49 -7.63 1.07
N GLY A 46 14.78 -7.98 0.01
CA GLY A 46 15.38 -8.49 -1.23
C GLY A 46 16.14 -7.43 -2.02
N ILE A 47 15.67 -6.18 -2.05
CA ILE A 47 16.29 -5.11 -2.83
C ILE A 47 17.69 -4.72 -2.30
N PRO A 48 17.90 -4.51 -0.98
CA PRO A 48 19.24 -4.27 -0.45
C PRO A 48 20.23 -5.36 -0.81
N GLU A 49 19.82 -6.62 -0.68
CA GLU A 49 20.66 -7.78 -1.01
C GLU A 49 21.00 -7.83 -2.51
N MET A 50 19.99 -7.68 -3.37
CA MET A 50 20.16 -7.71 -4.82
C MET A 50 21.08 -6.57 -5.30
N LEU A 51 20.88 -5.35 -4.79
CA LEU A 51 21.71 -4.20 -5.16
C LEU A 51 23.13 -4.33 -4.64
N ALA A 52 23.35 -4.86 -3.44
CA ALA A 52 24.68 -5.07 -2.88
C ALA A 52 25.45 -6.11 -3.72
N THR A 53 24.83 -7.21 -4.07
CA THR A 53 25.47 -8.28 -4.86
C THR A 53 25.72 -7.88 -6.32
N SER A 54 24.82 -7.09 -6.92
CA SER A 54 24.95 -6.67 -8.32
C SER A 54 25.95 -5.53 -8.54
N ARG A 55 26.10 -4.64 -7.55
CA ARG A 55 26.92 -3.43 -7.67
C ARG A 55 28.32 -3.55 -7.08
N ILE A 56 28.55 -4.49 -6.19
CA ILE A 56 29.81 -4.66 -5.46
C ILE A 56 30.35 -6.06 -5.64
N ALA A 57 31.51 -6.19 -6.33
CA ALA A 57 32.16 -7.48 -6.56
C ALA A 57 32.84 -8.03 -5.27
N SER A 58 33.30 -7.17 -4.38
CA SER A 58 33.98 -7.55 -3.14
C SER A 58 33.00 -7.89 -2.04
N ARG A 59 32.94 -9.15 -1.59
CA ARG A 59 32.10 -9.61 -0.48
C ARG A 59 32.27 -8.80 0.82
N LYS A 60 33.50 -8.33 1.09
CA LYS A 60 33.80 -7.54 2.29
C LYS A 60 33.12 -6.17 2.28
N LYS A 61 32.97 -5.56 1.11
CA LYS A 61 32.31 -4.24 0.93
C LYS A 61 30.77 -4.36 0.76
N GLN A 62 30.24 -5.54 0.43
CA GLN A 62 28.80 -5.76 0.28
C GLN A 62 27.99 -5.52 1.55
N GLY A 63 28.51 -5.98 2.72
CA GLY A 63 27.84 -5.85 4.00
C GLY A 63 27.49 -4.39 4.36
N PRO A 64 28.47 -3.50 4.47
CA PRO A 64 28.21 -2.10 4.80
C PRO A 64 27.26 -1.40 3.83
N TYR A 65 27.35 -1.67 2.52
CA TYR A 65 26.47 -1.09 1.53
C TYR A 65 25.03 -1.64 1.66
N ARG A 66 24.89 -2.94 1.89
CA ARG A 66 23.57 -3.55 2.16
C ARG A 66 22.92 -2.93 3.39
N ASP A 67 23.68 -2.74 4.48
CA ASP A 67 23.18 -2.17 5.72
C ASP A 67 22.73 -0.71 5.53
N GLN A 68 23.44 0.06 4.71
CA GLN A 68 23.04 1.41 4.31
C GLN A 68 21.70 1.40 3.53
N LEU A 69 21.55 0.48 2.58
CA LEU A 69 20.30 0.34 1.82
C LEU A 69 19.14 -0.14 2.71
N ALA A 70 19.40 -1.09 3.62
CA ALA A 70 18.43 -1.57 4.59
C ALA A 70 17.95 -0.46 5.51
N ALA A 71 18.83 0.42 5.99
CA ALA A 71 18.47 1.58 6.79
C ALA A 71 17.52 2.55 6.05
N ILE A 72 17.68 2.72 4.72
CA ILE A 72 16.76 3.51 3.89
C ILE A 72 15.39 2.83 3.82
N MET A 73 15.35 1.51 3.61
CA MET A 73 14.10 0.76 3.52
C MET A 73 13.36 0.70 4.86
N ASP A 74 14.07 0.62 5.98
CA ASP A 74 13.49 0.62 7.32
C ASP A 74 13.03 2.01 7.80
N ARG A 75 13.55 3.07 7.22
CA ARG A 75 13.13 4.42 7.56
C ARG A 75 11.63 4.57 7.29
N TRP A 76 10.88 5.05 8.29
CA TRP A 76 9.42 5.21 8.22
C TRP A 76 8.61 3.92 7.98
N ARG A 77 9.23 2.74 8.20
CA ARG A 77 8.56 1.44 8.01
C ARG A 77 7.28 1.33 8.82
N ALA A 78 7.31 1.75 10.08
CA ALA A 78 6.13 1.72 10.95
C ALA A 78 4.98 2.59 10.39
N VAL A 79 5.29 3.81 9.93
CA VAL A 79 4.29 4.71 9.31
C VAL A 79 3.71 4.11 8.04
N GLN A 80 4.54 3.50 7.21
CA GLN A 80 4.11 2.86 5.97
C GLN A 80 3.19 1.66 6.25
N LEU A 81 3.57 0.77 7.18
CA LEU A 81 2.78 -0.41 7.53
C LEU A 81 1.47 -0.04 8.22
N THR A 82 1.49 0.91 9.15
CA THR A 82 0.28 1.42 9.79
C THR A 82 -0.66 2.07 8.77
N GLY A 83 -0.15 2.92 7.90
CA GLY A 83 -0.96 3.55 6.85
C GLY A 83 -1.61 2.53 5.92
N LEU A 84 -0.85 1.50 5.51
CA LEU A 84 -1.36 0.42 4.68
C LEU A 84 -2.42 -0.42 5.41
N SER A 85 -2.18 -0.77 6.68
CA SER A 85 -3.10 -1.57 7.49
C SER A 85 -4.40 -0.80 7.77
N PHE A 86 -4.32 0.45 8.21
CA PHE A 86 -5.50 1.28 8.44
C PHE A 86 -6.25 1.60 7.14
N GLY A 87 -5.54 1.83 6.05
CA GLY A 87 -6.16 2.00 4.75
C GLY A 87 -6.92 0.76 4.29
N THR A 88 -6.34 -0.43 4.49
CA THR A 88 -7.01 -1.71 4.16
C THR A 88 -8.22 -1.97 5.04
N MET A 89 -8.10 -1.78 6.36
CA MET A 89 -9.22 -1.91 7.30
C MET A 89 -10.33 -0.89 7.00
N GLY A 90 -9.94 0.33 6.61
CA GLY A 90 -10.87 1.38 6.21
C GLY A 90 -11.77 0.96 5.06
N PHE A 91 -11.26 0.26 4.05
CA PHE A 91 -12.09 -0.28 2.99
C PHE A 91 -13.11 -1.32 3.48
N GLY A 92 -12.73 -2.19 4.41
CA GLY A 92 -13.67 -3.14 5.02
C GLY A 92 -14.78 -2.45 5.79
N LEU A 93 -14.44 -1.43 6.58
CA LEU A 93 -15.42 -0.63 7.32
C LEU A 93 -16.34 0.16 6.38
N LEU A 94 -15.81 0.76 5.31
CA LEU A 94 -16.60 1.45 4.30
C LEU A 94 -17.62 0.52 3.65
N ALA A 95 -17.22 -0.71 3.31
CA ALA A 95 -18.14 -1.69 2.76
C ALA A 95 -19.26 -2.05 3.74
N ALA A 96 -18.96 -2.16 5.03
CA ALA A 96 -19.98 -2.41 6.06
C ALA A 96 -20.90 -1.19 6.27
N MET A 97 -20.37 0.03 6.21
CA MET A 97 -21.14 1.25 6.39
C MET A 97 -22.13 1.53 5.27
N THR A 98 -21.90 1.01 4.05
CA THR A 98 -22.84 1.16 2.92
C THR A 98 -24.21 0.55 3.16
N TRP A 99 -24.39 -0.30 4.16
CA TRP A 99 -25.69 -0.83 4.57
C TRP A 99 -26.55 0.17 5.33
N ASN A 100 -25.91 1.05 6.09
CA ASN A 100 -26.60 1.94 7.02
C ASN A 100 -26.62 3.40 6.56
N PHE A 101 -25.76 3.76 5.62
CA PHE A 101 -25.60 5.13 5.17
C PHE A 101 -25.71 5.23 3.65
N PRO A 102 -26.40 6.22 3.11
CA PRO A 102 -26.41 6.47 1.68
C PRO A 102 -24.99 6.87 1.21
N LEU A 103 -24.63 6.42 0.02
CA LEU A 103 -23.31 6.66 -0.58
C LEU A 103 -22.97 8.16 -0.75
N SER A 104 -24.00 9.01 -0.80
CA SER A 104 -23.86 10.47 -0.86
C SER A 104 -23.63 11.13 0.49
N SER A 105 -23.64 10.37 1.60
CA SER A 105 -23.45 10.94 2.92
C SER A 105 -22.03 11.48 3.12
N LEU A 106 -21.92 12.69 3.69
CA LEU A 106 -20.66 13.35 3.94
C LEU A 106 -19.67 12.50 4.77
N PRO A 107 -20.09 11.80 5.86
CA PRO A 107 -19.17 10.96 6.62
C PRO A 107 -18.53 9.85 5.79
N LEU A 108 -19.32 9.21 4.91
CA LEU A 108 -18.83 8.13 4.06
C LEU A 108 -17.83 8.65 3.00
N GLN A 109 -18.08 9.83 2.45
CA GLN A 109 -17.16 10.47 1.51
C GLN A 109 -15.82 10.82 2.19
N ILE A 110 -15.85 11.44 3.37
CA ILE A 110 -14.64 11.77 4.11
C ILE A 110 -13.86 10.48 4.43
N ALA A 111 -14.52 9.46 4.96
CA ALA A 111 -13.87 8.19 5.27
C ALA A 111 -13.23 7.54 4.04
N THR A 112 -13.89 7.64 2.88
CA THR A 112 -13.34 7.15 1.61
C THR A 112 -12.06 7.89 1.21
N TRP A 113 -12.06 9.23 1.27
CA TRP A 113 -10.88 10.01 0.93
C TRP A 113 -9.72 9.78 1.90
N VAL A 114 -9.99 9.65 3.20
CA VAL A 114 -8.96 9.30 4.21
C VAL A 114 -8.36 7.93 3.91
N THR A 115 -9.19 6.94 3.64
CA THR A 115 -8.75 5.58 3.32
C THR A 115 -7.86 5.53 2.08
N ILE A 116 -8.28 6.21 1.01
CA ILE A 116 -7.48 6.34 -0.22
C ILE A 116 -6.16 7.06 0.06
N GLY A 117 -6.22 8.16 0.81
CA GLY A 117 -5.03 8.93 1.18
C GLY A 117 -4.00 8.10 1.94
N LEU A 118 -4.43 7.25 2.87
CA LEU A 118 -3.56 6.35 3.60
C LEU A 118 -2.89 5.30 2.69
N LEU A 119 -3.64 4.73 1.77
CA LEU A 119 -3.10 3.73 0.83
C LEU A 119 -2.14 4.36 -0.17
N LEU A 120 -2.54 5.46 -0.81
CA LEU A 120 -1.68 6.17 -1.75
C LEU A 120 -0.44 6.75 -1.07
N GLY A 121 -0.57 7.29 0.14
CA GLY A 121 0.55 7.76 0.94
C GLY A 121 1.56 6.66 1.26
N SER A 122 1.07 5.48 1.64
CA SER A 122 1.93 4.31 1.91
C SER A 122 2.64 3.82 0.64
N LEU A 123 1.95 3.81 -0.49
CA LEU A 123 2.52 3.42 -1.79
C LEU A 123 3.56 4.43 -2.27
N THR A 124 3.27 5.72 -2.20
CA THR A 124 4.22 6.78 -2.58
C THR A 124 5.45 6.78 -1.70
N LEU A 125 5.29 6.56 -0.39
CA LEU A 125 6.41 6.42 0.54
C LEU A 125 7.32 5.25 0.16
N PHE A 126 6.74 4.09 -0.19
CA PHE A 126 7.51 2.93 -0.64
C PHE A 126 8.25 3.21 -1.94
N THR A 127 7.57 3.81 -2.92
CA THR A 127 8.17 4.16 -4.22
C THR A 127 9.30 5.17 -4.07
N ALA A 128 9.14 6.16 -3.19
CA ALA A 128 10.19 7.14 -2.90
C ALA A 128 11.43 6.49 -2.26
N LYS A 129 11.25 5.58 -1.30
CA LYS A 129 12.35 4.82 -0.71
C LYS A 129 13.08 3.97 -1.76
N LEU A 130 12.31 3.33 -2.63
CA LEU A 130 12.84 2.52 -3.71
C LEU A 130 13.69 3.36 -4.66
N ALA A 131 13.16 4.49 -5.12
CA ALA A 131 13.89 5.43 -5.96
C ALA A 131 15.17 5.93 -5.28
N TRP A 132 15.09 6.23 -3.97
CA TRP A 132 16.27 6.63 -3.20
C TRP A 132 17.31 5.52 -3.12
N ALA A 133 16.91 4.28 -2.78
CA ALA A 133 17.82 3.13 -2.72
C ALA A 133 18.53 2.88 -4.06
N PHE A 134 17.85 3.03 -5.18
CA PHE A 134 18.45 2.92 -6.51
C PHE A 134 19.41 4.08 -6.82
N GLY A 135 19.19 5.27 -6.25
CA GLY A 135 20.05 6.44 -6.44
C GLY A 135 21.36 6.41 -5.62
N VAL A 136 21.41 5.62 -4.54
CA VAL A 136 22.61 5.52 -3.69
C VAL A 136 23.72 4.77 -4.43
N ARG A 137 24.88 5.42 -4.55
CA ARG A 137 26.09 4.80 -5.12
C ARG A 137 26.89 4.09 -4.04
N PRO A 138 27.52 2.95 -4.35
CA PRO A 138 28.47 2.33 -3.42
C PRO A 138 29.64 3.29 -3.14
N MET A 139 30.05 3.35 -1.89
CA MET A 139 31.28 4.07 -1.51
C MET A 139 32.47 3.28 -2.06
N GLU A 140 33.32 3.93 -2.84
CA GLU A 140 34.56 3.37 -3.38
C GLU A 140 35.57 3.03 -2.30
#